data_bc58964f4319068cffa7cd57affe8e49
#
_entry.id   bc58964f4319068cffa7cd57affe8e49
#
_cell.length_a   1.000
_cell.length_b   1.000
_cell.length_c   1.000
_cell.angle_alpha   90.00
_cell.angle_beta   90.00
_cell.angle_gamma   90.00
#
_symmetry.space_group_name_H-M   'P 1'
#
loop_
_entity.id
_entity.type
_entity.pdbx_description
1 polymer ?
#
loop_
_entity_poly.entity_id
_entity_poly.type
_entity_poly.pdbx_seq_one_letter_code
_entity_poly.pdbx_strand_id
1 'polypeptide(L)'
;GSRGANGVIVITTKEPEPGKLRFSYTGSLNLEVPDLSDYDVLNAREKLDLELRSGYYDNVRAEKEVALKQKYNEILQQVERGVNTYWLSKPLRVGIGHRHNIKLEGGDPSFRYSATAQYNDVAGVMKESFRRTFNGGINLSYKTSELIFRNQLTISLNKAQESPYGTFDEYVKLNPYWTATDENGNIKRFFDEDYEYWGGSYPANPLYNATLNTKETSDYTNITNNFSMEWKPIQEFTLRGTFGIYTQTSNTDNYLPPEHTSFADYTDENYFRRGSY
;
A
#
# COMPACT_ATOMS: atom_id res chain seq x y z
N GLY A 1 3.17 -16.58 36.05
CA GLY A 1 2.99 -17.62 35.04
C GLY A 1 3.93 -17.45 33.87
N SER A 2 4.16 -18.51 33.11
CA SER A 2 5.14 -18.61 31.99
C SER A 2 4.97 -17.57 30.86
N ARG A 3 3.85 -16.88 30.77
CA ARG A 3 3.57 -15.83 29.78
C ARG A 3 4.19 -14.45 30.09
N GLY A 4 4.78 -14.26 31.26
CA GLY A 4 5.38 -13.00 31.69
C GLY A 4 6.92 -13.01 31.74
N ALA A 5 7.58 -14.05 31.25
CA ALA A 5 9.04 -14.20 31.35
C ALA A 5 9.82 -13.08 30.63
N ASN A 6 9.25 -12.44 29.63
CA ASN A 6 9.87 -11.35 28.83
C ASN A 6 9.32 -9.95 29.17
N GLY A 7 8.63 -9.81 30.31
CA GLY A 7 7.98 -8.56 30.72
C GLY A 7 6.53 -8.46 30.25
N VAL A 8 5.77 -7.59 30.92
CA VAL A 8 4.35 -7.34 30.59
C VAL A 8 4.16 -5.84 30.43
N ILE A 9 3.61 -5.43 29.28
CA ILE A 9 3.14 -4.06 29.08
C ILE A 9 1.65 -4.02 29.42
N VAL A 10 1.29 -3.29 30.46
CA VAL A 10 -0.11 -3.06 30.85
C VAL A 10 -0.55 -1.71 30.30
N ILE A 11 -1.50 -1.73 29.37
CA ILE A 11 -2.10 -0.51 28.82
C ILE A 11 -3.44 -0.28 29.54
N THR A 12 -3.53 0.83 30.25
CA THR A 12 -4.78 1.27 30.88
C THR A 12 -5.38 2.39 30.06
N THR A 13 -6.57 2.20 29.50
CA THR A 13 -7.30 3.24 28.77
C THR A 13 -7.82 4.30 29.75
N LYS A 14 -7.78 5.58 29.34
CA LYS A 14 -8.37 6.66 30.13
C LYS A 14 -9.89 6.48 30.19
N GLU A 15 -10.45 6.60 31.38
CA GLU A 15 -11.90 6.69 31.55
C GLU A 15 -12.41 8.03 31.03
N PRO A 16 -13.67 8.08 30.48
CA PRO A 16 -14.31 9.35 30.14
C PRO A 16 -14.36 10.27 31.36
N GLU A 17 -14.10 11.56 31.13
CA GLU A 17 -14.16 12.53 32.25
C GLU A 17 -15.62 12.92 32.53
N PRO A 18 -16.00 13.04 33.82
CA PRO A 18 -17.34 13.50 34.16
C PRO A 18 -17.52 14.98 33.85
N GLY A 19 -18.75 15.40 33.64
CA GLY A 19 -19.11 16.77 33.37
C GLY A 19 -20.17 16.93 32.27
N LYS A 20 -20.44 18.18 31.90
CA LYS A 20 -21.30 18.48 30.73
C LYS A 20 -20.76 17.84 29.48
N LEU A 21 -21.63 17.59 28.52
CA LEU A 21 -21.25 17.11 27.20
C LEU A 21 -20.15 18.00 26.60
N ARG A 22 -19.01 17.41 26.29
CA ARG A 22 -17.89 18.05 25.58
C ARG A 22 -17.79 17.46 24.17
N PHE A 23 -17.63 18.35 23.22
CA PHE A 23 -17.36 18.03 21.85
C PHE A 23 -15.92 18.47 21.50
N SER A 24 -15.17 17.60 20.88
CA SER A 24 -13.83 17.89 20.36
C SER A 24 -13.73 17.46 18.93
N TYR A 25 -13.14 18.29 18.10
CA TYR A 25 -12.78 18.00 16.72
C TYR A 25 -11.30 18.28 16.49
N THR A 26 -10.64 17.34 15.82
CA THR A 26 -9.25 17.51 15.38
C THR A 26 -9.15 17.12 13.91
N GLY A 27 -8.67 18.04 13.10
CA GLY A 27 -8.34 17.81 11.69
C GLY A 27 -6.83 17.90 11.47
N SER A 28 -6.29 17.07 10.58
CA SER A 28 -4.91 17.15 10.13
C SER A 28 -4.82 16.88 8.63
N LEU A 29 -3.89 17.56 7.99
CA LEU A 29 -3.48 17.37 6.60
C LEU A 29 -2.05 16.79 6.61
N ASN A 30 -1.80 15.78 5.81
CA ASN A 30 -0.48 15.19 5.59
C ASN A 30 -0.11 15.30 4.11
N LEU A 31 1.11 15.74 3.83
CA LEU A 31 1.67 15.80 2.49
C LEU A 31 2.92 14.91 2.45
N GLU A 32 2.97 14.00 1.51
CA GLU A 32 4.10 13.09 1.29
C GLU A 32 4.70 13.41 -0.08
N VAL A 33 5.91 13.98 -0.06
CA VAL A 33 6.65 14.31 -1.29
C VAL A 33 7.71 13.24 -1.49
N PRO A 34 7.69 12.51 -2.64
CA PRO A 34 8.75 11.53 -2.91
C PRO A 34 10.09 12.25 -3.05
N ASP A 35 11.08 11.81 -2.30
CA ASP A 35 12.45 12.25 -2.44
C ASP A 35 13.24 11.21 -3.26
N LEU A 36 13.71 11.62 -4.42
CA LEU A 36 14.48 10.78 -5.34
C LEU A 36 15.96 11.17 -5.37
N SER A 37 16.41 12.08 -4.53
CA SER A 37 17.78 12.62 -4.53
C SER A 37 18.85 11.58 -4.20
N ASP A 38 18.49 10.54 -3.45
CA ASP A 38 19.40 9.46 -3.05
C ASP A 38 19.54 8.35 -4.11
N TYR A 39 18.76 8.45 -5.21
CA TYR A 39 18.83 7.46 -6.30
C TYR A 39 19.81 7.95 -7.38
N ASP A 40 21.04 7.49 -7.29
CA ASP A 40 22.10 7.76 -8.27
C ASP A 40 22.00 6.76 -9.45
N VAL A 41 21.13 7.05 -10.41
CA VAL A 41 20.88 6.21 -11.59
C VAL A 41 21.58 6.78 -12.82
N LEU A 42 22.11 5.89 -13.66
CA LEU A 42 22.73 6.26 -14.91
C LEU A 42 21.71 6.85 -15.90
N ASN A 43 22.11 7.87 -16.64
CA ASN A 43 21.37 8.32 -17.81
C ASN A 43 21.54 7.36 -19.00
N ALA A 44 20.79 7.58 -20.08
CA ALA A 44 20.78 6.66 -21.24
C ALA A 44 22.17 6.50 -21.87
N ARG A 45 22.95 7.57 -21.96
CA ARG A 45 24.30 7.55 -22.52
C ARG A 45 25.26 6.79 -21.62
N GLU A 46 25.26 7.09 -20.35
CA GLU A 46 26.10 6.43 -19.34
C GLU A 46 25.80 4.93 -19.25
N LYS A 47 24.52 4.57 -19.27
CA LYS A 47 24.07 3.17 -19.25
C LYS A 47 24.58 2.42 -20.47
N LEU A 48 24.40 2.98 -21.67
CA LEU A 48 24.86 2.36 -22.93
C LEU A 48 26.37 2.23 -22.98
N ASP A 49 27.11 3.25 -22.50
CA ASP A 49 28.58 3.21 -22.44
C ASP A 49 29.07 2.15 -21.44
N LEU A 50 28.43 2.03 -20.30
CA LEU A 50 28.72 0.97 -19.32
C LEU A 50 28.50 -0.42 -19.90
N GLU A 51 27.39 -0.65 -20.60
CA GLU A 51 27.07 -1.92 -21.24
C GLU A 51 28.10 -2.28 -22.31
N LEU A 52 28.50 -1.30 -23.13
CA LEU A 52 29.54 -1.50 -24.15
C LEU A 52 30.88 -1.90 -23.51
N ARG A 53 31.33 -1.16 -22.46
CA ARG A 53 32.60 -1.43 -21.78
C ARG A 53 32.60 -2.73 -21.01
N SER A 54 31.42 -3.19 -20.53
CA SER A 54 31.30 -4.47 -19.85
C SER A 54 31.31 -5.68 -20.77
N GLY A 55 31.34 -5.47 -22.09
CA GLY A 55 31.27 -6.53 -23.10
C GLY A 55 29.84 -7.11 -23.27
N TYR A 56 28.81 -6.37 -22.88
CA TYR A 56 27.41 -6.82 -23.00
C TYR A 56 27.02 -7.14 -24.45
N TYR A 57 27.61 -6.42 -25.40
CA TYR A 57 27.38 -6.59 -26.83
C TYR A 57 28.44 -7.47 -27.54
N ASP A 58 29.26 -8.19 -26.79
CA ASP A 58 30.27 -9.10 -27.32
C ASP A 58 29.80 -10.55 -27.20
N ASN A 59 30.16 -11.39 -28.19
CA ASN A 59 29.84 -12.82 -28.16
C ASN A 59 30.91 -13.62 -28.89
N VAL A 60 31.19 -14.84 -28.40
CA VAL A 60 32.14 -15.78 -29.03
C VAL A 60 31.62 -16.34 -30.35
N ARG A 61 30.30 -16.28 -30.61
CA ARG A 61 29.68 -16.70 -31.85
C ARG A 61 29.48 -15.47 -32.72
N ALA A 62 30.15 -15.41 -33.88
CA ALA A 62 30.15 -14.26 -34.81
C ALA A 62 28.72 -13.81 -35.22
N GLU A 63 27.81 -14.74 -35.48
CA GLU A 63 26.41 -14.43 -35.85
C GLU A 63 25.68 -13.68 -34.70
N LYS A 64 25.87 -14.15 -33.48
CA LYS A 64 25.27 -13.48 -32.28
C LYS A 64 25.92 -12.13 -32.02
N GLU A 65 27.22 -12.02 -32.18
CA GLU A 65 27.92 -10.75 -32.00
C GLU A 65 27.43 -9.69 -33.01
N VAL A 66 27.22 -10.06 -34.29
CA VAL A 66 26.67 -9.14 -35.27
C VAL A 66 25.29 -8.64 -34.87
N ALA A 67 24.40 -9.52 -34.41
CA ALA A 67 23.06 -9.14 -33.96
C ALA A 67 23.14 -8.19 -32.72
N LEU A 68 24.02 -8.48 -31.74
CA LEU A 68 24.23 -7.62 -30.58
C LEU A 68 24.77 -6.24 -30.96
N LYS A 69 25.73 -6.15 -31.94
CA LYS A 69 26.25 -4.86 -32.40
C LYS A 69 25.19 -4.08 -33.20
N GLN A 70 24.31 -4.75 -33.92
CA GLN A 70 23.16 -4.10 -34.58
C GLN A 70 22.23 -3.50 -33.52
N LYS A 71 21.90 -4.27 -32.50
CA LYS A 71 21.05 -3.79 -31.38
C LYS A 71 21.66 -2.61 -30.66
N TYR A 72 22.96 -2.65 -30.37
CA TYR A 72 23.70 -1.51 -29.82
C TYR A 72 23.52 -0.25 -30.69
N ASN A 73 23.67 -0.37 -32.04
CA ASN A 73 23.53 0.76 -32.93
C ASN A 73 22.11 1.32 -32.97
N GLU A 74 21.08 0.48 -32.87
CA GLU A 74 19.68 0.90 -32.78
C GLU A 74 19.45 1.72 -31.49
N ILE A 75 19.93 1.21 -30.35
CA ILE A 75 19.85 1.92 -29.06
C ILE A 75 20.65 3.22 -29.10
N LEU A 76 21.86 3.20 -29.67
CA LEU A 76 22.67 4.41 -29.83
C LEU A 76 21.95 5.49 -30.63
N GLN A 77 21.27 5.12 -31.73
CA GLN A 77 20.48 6.07 -32.50
C GLN A 77 19.37 6.73 -31.65
N GLN A 78 18.71 5.98 -30.78
CA GLN A 78 17.69 6.55 -29.90
C GLN A 78 18.32 7.51 -28.87
N VAL A 79 19.45 7.12 -28.28
CA VAL A 79 20.21 7.96 -27.35
C VAL A 79 20.69 9.26 -28.02
N GLU A 80 21.21 9.19 -29.27
CA GLU A 80 21.63 10.38 -30.05
C GLU A 80 20.47 11.26 -30.44
N ARG A 81 19.26 10.71 -30.60
CA ARG A 81 18.01 11.49 -30.80
C ARG A 81 17.51 12.11 -29.49
N GLY A 82 18.18 11.90 -28.36
CA GLY A 82 17.86 12.51 -27.06
C GLY A 82 16.95 11.67 -26.18
N VAL A 83 16.74 10.39 -26.48
CA VAL A 83 15.98 9.51 -25.59
C VAL A 83 16.76 9.32 -24.29
N ASN A 84 16.18 9.78 -23.20
CA ASN A 84 16.70 9.65 -21.85
C ASN A 84 15.52 9.71 -20.84
N THR A 85 14.97 8.56 -20.49
CA THR A 85 13.78 8.48 -19.66
C THR A 85 14.16 8.30 -18.18
N TYR A 86 13.78 9.26 -17.35
CA TYR A 86 13.90 9.12 -15.91
C TYR A 86 12.67 8.37 -15.35
N TRP A 87 12.84 7.05 -15.25
CA TRP A 87 11.73 6.15 -14.92
C TRP A 87 11.20 6.32 -13.50
N LEU A 88 12.06 6.65 -12.53
CA LEU A 88 11.69 6.74 -11.12
C LEU A 88 10.56 7.73 -10.83
N SER A 89 10.45 8.79 -11.62
CA SER A 89 9.38 9.79 -11.44
C SER A 89 8.03 9.36 -12.05
N LYS A 90 8.02 8.38 -12.96
CA LYS A 90 6.82 8.03 -13.73
C LYS A 90 5.65 7.52 -12.88
N PRO A 91 5.86 6.60 -11.91
CA PRO A 91 4.78 6.09 -11.09
C PRO A 91 4.41 7.01 -9.91
N LEU A 92 5.15 8.09 -9.68
CA LEU A 92 5.07 8.88 -8.46
C LEU A 92 4.22 10.15 -8.61
N ARG A 93 3.63 10.55 -7.49
CA ARG A 93 2.94 11.82 -7.28
C ARG A 93 3.19 12.32 -5.87
N VAL A 94 2.82 13.55 -5.59
CA VAL A 94 2.68 14.01 -4.20
C VAL A 94 1.46 13.30 -3.58
N GLY A 95 1.70 12.59 -2.50
CA GLY A 95 0.65 11.96 -1.69
C GLY A 95 -0.02 13.00 -0.80
N ILE A 96 -1.35 12.97 -0.73
CA ILE A 96 -2.14 13.87 0.10
C ILE A 96 -3.01 13.03 1.02
N GLY A 97 -2.88 13.24 2.31
CA GLY A 97 -3.69 12.59 3.32
C GLY A 97 -4.43 13.60 4.19
N HIS A 98 -5.62 13.24 4.64
CA HIS A 98 -6.33 14.02 5.64
C HIS A 98 -6.97 13.12 6.69
N ARG A 99 -7.02 13.62 7.92
CA ARG A 99 -7.62 12.92 9.06
C ARG A 99 -8.60 13.86 9.76
N HIS A 100 -9.75 13.32 10.11
CA HIS A 100 -10.77 13.97 10.90
C HIS A 100 -11.10 13.09 12.09
N ASN A 101 -11.05 13.66 13.28
CA ASN A 101 -11.39 12.96 14.51
C ASN A 101 -12.41 13.79 15.30
N ILE A 102 -13.51 13.16 15.66
CA ILE A 102 -14.57 13.71 16.48
C ILE A 102 -14.62 12.90 17.77
N LYS A 103 -14.68 13.59 18.92
CA LYS A 103 -14.87 12.98 20.21
C LYS A 103 -15.99 13.70 20.96
N LEU A 104 -16.93 12.92 21.47
CA LEU A 104 -17.97 13.33 22.40
C LEU A 104 -17.71 12.65 23.72
N GLU A 105 -17.76 13.36 24.83
CA GLU A 105 -17.68 12.77 26.14
C GLU A 105 -18.45 13.58 27.18
N GLY A 106 -18.91 12.91 28.22
CA GLY A 106 -19.65 13.54 29.31
C GLY A 106 -20.17 12.53 30.33
N GLY A 107 -21.06 12.99 31.16
CA GLY A 107 -21.70 12.19 32.19
C GLY A 107 -21.49 12.75 33.63
N ASP A 108 -21.97 12.02 34.57
CA ASP A 108 -21.80 12.33 36.01
C ASP A 108 -20.80 11.39 36.70
N PRO A 109 -20.53 11.52 37.99
CA PRO A 109 -19.61 10.62 38.71
C PRO A 109 -19.99 9.15 38.65
N SER A 110 -21.28 8.84 38.47
CA SER A 110 -21.82 7.47 38.46
C SER A 110 -21.90 6.90 37.04
N PHE A 111 -22.23 7.71 36.02
CA PHE A 111 -22.34 7.29 34.64
C PHE A 111 -21.55 8.20 33.72
N ARG A 112 -20.60 7.62 32.98
CA ARG A 112 -19.75 8.33 32.03
C ARG A 112 -19.79 7.65 30.67
N TYR A 113 -19.71 8.46 29.66
CA TYR A 113 -19.69 7.98 28.29
C TYR A 113 -18.70 8.76 27.43
N SER A 114 -18.16 8.11 26.43
CA SER A 114 -17.51 8.77 25.32
C SER A 114 -17.80 8.03 24.02
N ALA A 115 -17.94 8.81 22.94
CA ALA A 115 -18.03 8.32 21.58
C ALA A 115 -16.95 8.99 20.75
N THR A 116 -16.27 8.20 19.90
CA THR A 116 -15.24 8.69 18.98
C THR A 116 -15.55 8.23 17.57
N ALA A 117 -15.30 9.09 16.60
CA ALA A 117 -15.34 8.74 15.19
C ALA A 117 -14.13 9.38 14.50
N GLN A 118 -13.32 8.57 13.85
CA GLN A 118 -12.16 9.01 13.12
C GLN A 118 -12.24 8.50 11.68
N TYR A 119 -12.08 9.40 10.74
CA TYR A 119 -11.88 9.10 9.33
C TYR A 119 -10.49 9.54 8.91
N ASN A 120 -9.77 8.68 8.18
CA ASN A 120 -8.47 8.95 7.63
C ASN A 120 -8.45 8.48 6.18
N ASP A 121 -8.10 9.39 5.26
CA ASP A 121 -7.90 9.09 3.84
C ASP A 121 -6.48 9.49 3.47
N VAL A 122 -5.72 8.55 2.95
CA VAL A 122 -4.32 8.75 2.53
C VAL A 122 -4.20 8.29 1.08
N ALA A 123 -3.95 9.25 0.19
CA ALA A 123 -3.47 8.95 -1.15
C ALA A 123 -1.95 8.77 -1.10
N GLY A 124 -1.47 7.61 -1.50
CA GLY A 124 -0.05 7.29 -1.46
C GLY A 124 0.77 8.01 -2.53
N VAL A 125 2.10 7.96 -2.39
CA VAL A 125 3.06 8.52 -3.34
C VAL A 125 3.11 7.77 -4.67
N MET A 126 2.83 6.47 -4.67
CA MET A 126 2.57 5.74 -5.91
C MET A 126 1.20 6.14 -6.44
N LYS A 127 1.11 6.46 -7.73
CA LYS A 127 -0.14 6.90 -8.37
C LYS A 127 -1.25 5.89 -8.14
N GLU A 128 -2.46 6.39 -7.87
CA GLU A 128 -3.70 5.63 -7.65
C GLU A 128 -3.72 4.70 -6.43
N SER A 129 -2.62 4.59 -5.68
CA SER A 129 -2.67 3.91 -4.38
C SER A 129 -3.39 4.76 -3.34
N PHE A 130 -4.16 4.12 -2.46
CA PHE A 130 -4.80 4.81 -1.34
C PHE A 130 -5.08 3.85 -0.18
N ARG A 131 -5.25 4.46 1.00
CA ARG A 131 -5.78 3.78 2.19
C ARG A 131 -6.79 4.66 2.91
N ARG A 132 -7.99 4.14 3.11
CA ARG A 132 -9.08 4.77 3.84
C ARG A 132 -9.40 3.98 5.08
N THR A 133 -9.44 4.63 6.22
CA THR A 133 -9.80 4.00 7.48
C THR A 133 -10.90 4.78 8.18
N PHE A 134 -11.86 4.06 8.72
CA PHE A 134 -12.83 4.59 9.65
C PHE A 134 -12.71 3.82 10.98
N ASN A 135 -12.53 4.56 12.08
CA ASN A 135 -12.52 3.99 13.41
C ASN A 135 -13.62 4.65 14.24
N GLY A 136 -14.51 3.85 14.76
CA GLY A 136 -15.56 4.25 15.69
C GLY A 136 -15.32 3.63 17.06
N GLY A 137 -15.64 4.34 18.13
CA GLY A 137 -15.51 3.82 19.47
C GLY A 137 -16.60 4.37 20.39
N ILE A 138 -17.10 3.51 21.27
CA ILE A 138 -18.01 3.89 22.37
C ILE A 138 -17.46 3.31 23.66
N ASN A 139 -17.28 4.16 24.67
CA ASN A 139 -16.90 3.75 26.00
C ASN A 139 -18.01 4.18 26.98
N LEU A 140 -18.47 3.22 27.75
CA LEU A 140 -19.46 3.41 28.80
C LEU A 140 -18.84 2.97 30.13
N SER A 141 -19.04 3.74 31.18
CA SER A 141 -18.63 3.39 32.54
C SER A 141 -19.76 3.74 33.50
N TYR A 142 -20.18 2.75 34.27
CA TYR A 142 -21.17 2.91 35.33
C TYR A 142 -20.56 2.48 36.63
N LYS A 143 -20.67 3.34 37.66
CA LYS A 143 -20.04 3.15 38.99
C LYS A 143 -21.03 3.46 40.07
N THR A 144 -21.19 2.51 40.99
CA THR A 144 -21.86 2.70 42.29
C THR A 144 -20.84 2.53 43.41
N SER A 145 -21.30 2.56 44.71
CA SER A 145 -20.45 2.24 45.86
C SER A 145 -19.81 0.85 45.79
N GLU A 146 -20.48 -0.13 45.20
CA GLU A 146 -20.10 -1.53 45.22
C GLU A 146 -19.77 -2.11 43.85
N LEU A 147 -20.26 -1.47 42.76
CA LEU A 147 -20.18 -2.01 41.42
C LEU A 147 -19.53 -1.01 40.47
N ILE A 148 -18.56 -1.50 39.69
CA ILE A 148 -18.01 -0.78 38.54
C ILE A 148 -18.22 -1.65 37.31
N PHE A 149 -18.89 -1.07 36.34
CA PHE A 149 -19.20 -1.70 35.06
C PHE A 149 -18.62 -0.87 33.94
N ARG A 150 -17.91 -1.51 32.96
CA ARG A 150 -17.36 -0.84 31.81
C ARG A 150 -17.67 -1.63 30.55
N ASN A 151 -18.02 -0.93 29.49
CA ASN A 151 -18.12 -1.49 28.16
C ASN A 151 -17.34 -0.62 27.18
N GLN A 152 -16.55 -1.25 26.34
CA GLN A 152 -15.78 -0.62 25.27
C GLN A 152 -16.06 -1.32 23.97
N LEU A 153 -16.76 -0.64 23.08
CA LEU A 153 -16.98 -1.06 21.71
C LEU A 153 -16.03 -0.31 20.79
N THR A 154 -15.34 -1.02 19.90
CA THR A 154 -14.52 -0.44 18.84
C THR A 154 -14.86 -1.09 17.51
N ILE A 155 -15.01 -0.27 16.47
CA ILE A 155 -15.25 -0.69 15.10
C ILE A 155 -14.17 -0.06 14.24
N SER A 156 -13.46 -0.88 13.45
CA SER A 156 -12.45 -0.42 12.50
C SER A 156 -12.79 -0.95 11.13
N LEU A 157 -12.94 -0.05 10.17
CA LEU A 157 -13.13 -0.34 8.75
C LEU A 157 -11.89 0.15 8.01
N ASN A 158 -11.32 -0.68 7.18
CA ASN A 158 -10.19 -0.31 6.32
C ASN A 158 -10.48 -0.72 4.89
N LYS A 159 -10.13 0.16 3.96
CA LYS A 159 -10.09 -0.14 2.53
C LYS A 159 -8.79 0.40 1.96
N ALA A 160 -8.04 -0.45 1.26
CA ALA A 160 -6.80 -0.10 0.60
C ALA A 160 -6.83 -0.55 -0.86
N GLN A 161 -6.09 0.15 -1.68
CA GLN A 161 -5.79 -0.19 -3.07
C GLN A 161 -4.31 -0.01 -3.30
N GLU A 162 -3.68 -1.04 -3.84
CA GLU A 162 -2.32 -0.94 -4.33
C GLU A 162 -2.27 -0.22 -5.68
N SER A 163 -1.09 0.26 -6.04
CA SER A 163 -0.92 1.04 -7.26
C SER A 163 -1.04 0.17 -8.52
N PRO A 164 -1.90 0.49 -9.49
CA PRO A 164 -1.93 -0.20 -10.77
C PRO A 164 -0.65 0.03 -11.61
N TYR A 165 0.20 0.97 -11.18
CA TYR A 165 1.52 1.21 -11.77
C TYR A 165 2.56 0.16 -11.35
N GLY A 166 2.19 -0.87 -10.57
CA GLY A 166 3.12 -1.88 -10.06
C GLY A 166 3.95 -1.37 -8.88
N THR A 167 5.11 -1.98 -8.67
CA THR A 167 6.03 -1.62 -7.58
C THR A 167 7.08 -0.62 -8.02
N PHE A 168 7.57 0.20 -7.10
CA PHE A 168 8.65 1.15 -7.41
C PHE A 168 9.94 0.47 -7.89
N ASP A 169 10.23 -0.73 -7.36
CA ASP A 169 11.38 -1.54 -7.76
C ASP A 169 11.39 -1.92 -9.26
N GLU A 170 10.22 -2.09 -9.86
CA GLU A 170 10.11 -2.33 -11.30
C GLU A 170 10.70 -1.17 -12.11
N TYR A 171 10.45 0.07 -11.70
CA TYR A 171 10.95 1.27 -12.39
C TYR A 171 12.44 1.51 -12.20
N VAL A 172 13.00 1.10 -11.06
CA VAL A 172 14.45 1.18 -10.81
C VAL A 172 15.25 0.33 -11.80
N LYS A 173 14.66 -0.76 -12.27
CA LYS A 173 15.30 -1.73 -13.18
C LYS A 173 15.18 -1.37 -14.66
N LEU A 174 14.38 -0.35 -15.01
CA LEU A 174 14.13 0.00 -16.40
C LEU A 174 15.33 0.74 -17.03
N ASN A 175 15.59 0.42 -18.31
CA ASN A 175 16.66 1.08 -19.03
C ASN A 175 16.27 2.50 -19.45
N PRO A 176 17.10 3.51 -19.21
CA PRO A 176 16.79 4.90 -19.50
C PRO A 176 16.72 5.22 -21.01
N TYR A 177 17.21 4.35 -21.89
CA TYR A 177 17.09 4.48 -23.33
C TYR A 177 15.77 3.90 -23.90
N TRP A 178 14.87 3.40 -23.05
CA TRP A 178 13.52 3.01 -23.47
C TRP A 178 12.54 4.19 -23.43
N THR A 179 11.60 4.20 -24.39
CA THR A 179 10.49 5.15 -24.43
C THR A 179 9.20 4.48 -23.97
N ALA A 180 8.41 5.19 -23.16
CA ALA A 180 7.12 4.70 -22.67
C ALA A 180 6.07 4.55 -23.78
N THR A 181 6.19 5.37 -24.84
CA THR A 181 5.22 5.48 -25.93
C THR A 181 5.85 5.14 -27.28
N ASP A 182 5.00 4.72 -28.22
CA ASP A 182 5.33 4.61 -29.63
C ASP A 182 5.38 5.99 -30.32
N GLU A 183 5.62 6.02 -31.64
CA GLU A 183 5.68 7.23 -32.45
C GLU A 183 4.32 7.95 -32.54
N ASN A 184 3.21 7.24 -32.30
CA ASN A 184 1.85 7.79 -32.31
C ASN A 184 1.42 8.29 -30.91
N GLY A 185 2.27 8.14 -29.88
CA GLY A 185 1.96 8.53 -28.51
C GLY A 185 1.21 7.48 -27.69
N ASN A 186 0.96 6.28 -28.22
CA ASN A 186 0.33 5.20 -27.47
C ASN A 186 1.33 4.56 -26.52
N ILE A 187 0.88 4.18 -25.31
CA ILE A 187 1.74 3.50 -24.35
C ILE A 187 2.04 2.09 -24.88
N LYS A 188 3.33 1.79 -25.02
CA LYS A 188 3.79 0.46 -25.46
C LYS A 188 3.48 -0.59 -24.41
N ARG A 189 3.09 -1.78 -24.83
CA ARG A 189 2.95 -2.93 -23.93
C ARG A 189 4.33 -3.45 -23.49
N PHE A 190 5.26 -3.54 -24.44
CA PHE A 190 6.64 -3.94 -24.25
C PHE A 190 7.58 -2.85 -24.79
N PHE A 191 8.75 -2.72 -24.18
CA PHE A 191 9.75 -1.75 -24.64
C PHE A 191 10.44 -2.19 -25.92
N ASP A 192 10.56 -3.50 -26.11
CA ASP A 192 11.22 -4.14 -27.24
C ASP A 192 10.48 -5.44 -27.56
N GLU A 193 10.43 -5.78 -28.84
CA GLU A 193 9.78 -6.99 -29.35
C GLU A 193 10.78 -8.09 -29.75
N ASP A 194 12.07 -7.87 -29.51
CA ASP A 194 13.11 -8.86 -29.76
C ASP A 194 13.20 -9.88 -28.61
N TYR A 195 12.36 -10.91 -28.71
CA TYR A 195 12.24 -11.97 -27.72
C TYR A 195 13.55 -12.73 -27.49
N GLU A 196 14.32 -13.00 -28.58
CA GLU A 196 15.58 -13.74 -28.47
C GLU A 196 16.68 -12.92 -27.79
N TYR A 197 16.75 -11.63 -28.11
CA TYR A 197 17.70 -10.71 -27.51
C TYR A 197 17.51 -10.62 -25.99
N TRP A 198 16.26 -10.58 -25.52
CA TRP A 198 15.92 -10.48 -24.10
C TRP A 198 15.86 -11.84 -23.36
N GLY A 199 16.40 -12.89 -23.99
CA GLY A 199 16.57 -14.19 -23.34
C GLY A 199 15.26 -14.98 -23.13
N GLY A 200 14.28 -14.77 -24.00
CA GLY A 200 13.02 -15.50 -23.98
C GLY A 200 11.91 -14.82 -23.15
N SER A 201 12.00 -13.49 -22.97
CA SER A 201 10.93 -12.70 -22.37
C SER A 201 10.85 -11.31 -23.01
N TYR A 202 9.67 -10.71 -23.01
CA TYR A 202 9.51 -9.33 -23.47
C TYR A 202 9.73 -8.36 -22.30
N PRO A 203 10.55 -7.30 -22.44
CA PRO A 203 10.71 -6.29 -21.41
C PRO A 203 9.41 -5.48 -21.25
N ALA A 204 8.67 -5.79 -20.19
CA ALA A 204 7.35 -5.23 -19.93
C ALA A 204 7.40 -3.75 -19.53
N ASN A 205 6.44 -2.98 -20.04
CA ASN A 205 6.24 -1.59 -19.63
C ASN A 205 5.20 -1.52 -18.51
N PRO A 206 5.57 -1.22 -17.26
CA PRO A 206 4.63 -1.15 -16.16
C PRO A 206 3.58 -0.05 -16.32
N LEU A 207 3.89 1.02 -17.08
CA LEU A 207 2.92 2.07 -17.40
C LEU A 207 1.75 1.55 -18.27
N TYR A 208 1.97 0.53 -19.08
CA TYR A 208 0.90 -0.09 -19.85
C TYR A 208 -0.11 -0.79 -18.94
N ASN A 209 0.37 -1.52 -17.94
CA ASN A 209 -0.50 -2.19 -16.97
C ASN A 209 -1.38 -1.21 -16.21
N ALA A 210 -0.89 0.01 -15.95
CA ALA A 210 -1.67 1.06 -15.32
C ALA A 210 -2.81 1.61 -16.19
N THR A 211 -2.81 1.35 -17.51
CA THR A 211 -3.93 1.71 -18.40
C THR A 211 -5.05 0.68 -18.41
N LEU A 212 -4.79 -0.48 -17.81
CA LEU A 212 -5.74 -1.58 -17.77
C LEU A 212 -6.63 -1.48 -16.51
N ASN A 213 -7.78 -2.15 -16.57
CA ASN A 213 -8.67 -2.24 -15.41
C ASN A 213 -8.20 -3.31 -14.42
N THR A 214 -6.98 -3.16 -13.91
CA THR A 214 -6.44 -4.00 -12.84
C THR A 214 -7.08 -3.67 -11.50
N LYS A 215 -7.20 -4.66 -10.62
CA LYS A 215 -7.62 -4.45 -9.23
C LYS A 215 -6.66 -5.17 -8.30
N GLU A 216 -6.23 -4.48 -7.29
CA GLU A 216 -5.52 -5.03 -6.14
C GLU A 216 -6.01 -4.29 -4.91
N THR A 217 -7.17 -4.72 -4.42
CA THR A 217 -7.84 -4.09 -3.29
C THR A 217 -7.92 -5.03 -2.11
N SER A 218 -7.81 -4.46 -0.93
CA SER A 218 -8.03 -5.18 0.32
C SER A 218 -8.91 -4.35 1.24
N ASP A 219 -9.84 -5.01 1.90
CA ASP A 219 -10.64 -4.41 2.95
C ASP A 219 -10.71 -5.33 4.16
N TYR A 220 -10.82 -4.73 5.32
CA TYR A 220 -11.14 -5.46 6.54
C TYR A 220 -12.11 -4.68 7.42
N THR A 221 -12.95 -5.43 8.09
CA THR A 221 -13.81 -4.96 9.17
C THR A 221 -13.42 -5.66 10.45
N ASN A 222 -13.15 -4.88 11.49
CA ASN A 222 -12.82 -5.39 12.81
C ASN A 222 -13.78 -4.79 13.84
N ILE A 223 -14.43 -5.64 14.62
CA ILE A 223 -15.33 -5.26 15.70
C ILE A 223 -14.82 -5.90 16.98
N THR A 224 -14.55 -5.07 17.97
CA THR A 224 -14.13 -5.53 19.30
C THR A 224 -15.07 -4.95 20.36
N ASN A 225 -15.62 -5.79 21.19
CA ASN A 225 -16.38 -5.36 22.37
C ASN A 225 -15.80 -6.00 23.62
N ASN A 226 -15.33 -5.16 24.51
CA ASN A 226 -14.78 -5.55 25.82
C ASN A 226 -15.72 -5.09 26.92
N PHE A 227 -16.10 -6.02 27.75
CA PHE A 227 -16.95 -5.82 28.89
C PHE A 227 -16.17 -6.18 30.17
N SER A 228 -16.22 -5.33 31.18
CA SER A 228 -15.63 -5.62 32.47
C SER A 228 -16.57 -5.22 33.60
N MET A 229 -16.56 -6.02 34.66
CA MET A 229 -17.30 -5.79 35.90
C MET A 229 -16.36 -5.99 37.09
N GLU A 230 -16.43 -5.09 38.05
CA GLU A 230 -15.79 -5.21 39.34
C GLU A 230 -16.87 -5.01 40.40
N TRP A 231 -17.04 -5.99 41.28
CA TRP A 231 -18.01 -5.98 42.35
C TRP A 231 -17.32 -6.09 43.71
N LYS A 232 -17.58 -5.14 44.59
CA LYS A 232 -17.05 -5.02 45.96
C LYS A 232 -18.18 -4.92 46.97
N PRO A 233 -18.82 -6.06 47.32
CA PRO A 233 -19.91 -6.03 48.29
C PRO A 233 -19.47 -5.64 49.71
N ILE A 234 -18.20 -5.91 50.05
CA ILE A 234 -17.54 -5.53 51.32
C ILE A 234 -16.10 -5.12 51.00
N GLN A 235 -15.43 -4.42 51.92
CA GLN A 235 -14.08 -3.86 51.69
C GLN A 235 -13.02 -4.93 51.41
N GLU A 236 -13.15 -6.10 52.02
CA GLU A 236 -12.20 -7.22 51.96
C GLU A 236 -12.40 -8.12 50.73
N PHE A 237 -13.53 -8.00 50.04
CA PHE A 237 -13.85 -8.87 48.90
C PHE A 237 -14.04 -8.11 47.61
N THR A 238 -13.29 -8.52 46.57
CA THR A 238 -13.41 -7.97 45.22
C THR A 238 -13.53 -9.10 44.20
N LEU A 239 -14.63 -9.10 43.44
CA LEU A 239 -14.81 -9.97 42.28
C LEU A 239 -14.65 -9.16 41.01
N ARG A 240 -13.78 -9.62 40.10
CA ARG A 240 -13.59 -9.02 38.77
C ARG A 240 -13.87 -10.03 37.67
N GLY A 241 -14.67 -9.62 36.70
CA GLY A 241 -14.94 -10.39 35.49
C GLY A 241 -14.68 -9.54 34.25
N THR A 242 -14.11 -10.16 33.21
CA THR A 242 -13.93 -9.55 31.91
C THR A 242 -14.45 -10.50 30.84
N PHE A 243 -15.13 -9.94 29.84
CA PHE A 243 -15.61 -10.67 28.69
C PHE A 243 -15.34 -9.86 27.43
N GLY A 244 -14.73 -10.48 26.43
CA GLY A 244 -14.40 -9.83 25.16
C GLY A 244 -14.91 -10.62 23.98
N ILE A 245 -15.46 -9.91 22.99
CA ILE A 245 -15.82 -10.44 21.68
C ILE A 245 -14.98 -9.71 20.67
N TYR A 246 -14.37 -10.48 19.77
CA TYR A 246 -13.59 -9.99 18.65
C TYR A 246 -14.04 -10.68 17.37
N THR A 247 -14.33 -9.90 16.34
CA THR A 247 -14.65 -10.41 15.00
C THR A 247 -13.85 -9.62 13.98
N GLN A 248 -13.21 -10.34 13.06
CA GLN A 248 -12.53 -9.75 11.91
C GLN A 248 -12.97 -10.45 10.64
N THR A 249 -13.34 -9.67 9.64
CA THR A 249 -13.56 -10.14 8.27
C THR A 249 -12.62 -9.39 7.37
N SER A 250 -11.91 -10.11 6.51
CA SER A 250 -10.99 -9.54 5.51
C SER A 250 -11.35 -10.06 4.14
N ASN A 251 -11.35 -9.17 3.15
CA ASN A 251 -11.55 -9.49 1.75
C ASN A 251 -10.38 -8.93 0.94
N THR A 252 -9.94 -9.68 -0.06
CA THR A 252 -8.95 -9.26 -1.02
C THR A 252 -9.48 -9.56 -2.41
N ASP A 253 -9.43 -8.57 -3.30
CA ASP A 253 -9.84 -8.71 -4.70
C ASP A 253 -8.65 -8.34 -5.60
N ASN A 254 -8.06 -9.37 -6.21
CA ASN A 254 -6.95 -9.26 -7.14
C ASN A 254 -7.41 -9.69 -8.52
N TYR A 255 -7.40 -8.77 -9.45
CA TYR A 255 -7.79 -9.02 -10.82
C TYR A 255 -6.76 -8.44 -11.79
N LEU A 256 -6.21 -9.28 -12.64
CA LEU A 256 -5.38 -8.90 -13.77
C LEU A 256 -6.14 -9.21 -15.06
N PRO A 257 -6.42 -8.21 -15.91
CA PRO A 257 -7.06 -8.44 -17.20
C PRO A 257 -6.14 -9.23 -18.13
N PRO A 258 -6.70 -9.88 -19.16
CA PRO A 258 -5.96 -10.75 -20.06
C PRO A 258 -4.81 -10.07 -20.83
N GLU A 259 -4.91 -8.77 -21.03
CA GLU A 259 -3.93 -7.94 -21.73
C GLU A 259 -2.71 -7.62 -20.85
N HIS A 260 -2.79 -7.92 -19.54
CA HIS A 260 -1.71 -7.64 -18.60
C HIS A 260 -0.39 -8.29 -19.04
N THR A 261 0.73 -7.57 -18.85
CA THR A 261 2.05 -8.03 -19.31
C THR A 261 2.52 -9.34 -18.68
N SER A 262 2.01 -9.66 -17.47
CA SER A 262 2.28 -10.96 -16.82
C SER A 262 1.78 -12.18 -17.60
N PHE A 263 0.92 -11.99 -18.60
CA PHE A 263 0.40 -13.06 -19.45
C PHE A 263 1.03 -13.06 -20.84
N ALA A 264 2.14 -12.34 -21.03
CA ALA A 264 2.80 -12.21 -22.33
C ALA A 264 3.24 -13.54 -22.95
N ASP A 265 3.70 -14.47 -22.11
CA ASP A 265 4.19 -15.78 -22.55
C ASP A 265 3.06 -16.80 -22.79
N TYR A 266 1.82 -16.43 -22.49
CA TYR A 266 0.63 -17.28 -22.68
C TYR A 266 -0.12 -16.88 -23.95
N THR A 267 0.56 -16.86 -25.08
CA THR A 267 -0.02 -16.47 -26.38
C THR A 267 -0.77 -17.59 -27.10
N ASP A 268 -0.75 -18.82 -26.57
CA ASP A 268 -1.43 -19.95 -27.17
C ASP A 268 -2.94 -19.90 -26.89
N GLU A 269 -3.76 -20.03 -27.93
CA GLU A 269 -5.24 -20.01 -27.87
C GLU A 269 -5.84 -21.08 -26.94
N ASN A 270 -5.03 -22.04 -26.50
CA ASN A 270 -5.42 -23.15 -25.62
C ASN A 270 -5.22 -22.88 -24.12
N TYR A 271 -4.64 -21.74 -23.71
CA TYR A 271 -4.47 -21.42 -22.30
C TYR A 271 -5.66 -20.61 -21.76
N PHE A 272 -6.42 -21.24 -20.87
CA PHE A 272 -7.42 -20.55 -20.07
C PHE A 272 -6.74 -19.49 -19.19
N ARG A 273 -7.13 -18.23 -19.39
CA ARG A 273 -6.69 -17.13 -18.56
C ARG A 273 -7.20 -17.33 -17.13
N ARG A 274 -6.32 -17.64 -16.23
CA ARG A 274 -6.64 -17.88 -14.83
C ARG A 274 -6.70 -16.54 -14.10
N GLY A 275 -7.92 -16.06 -13.84
CA GLY A 275 -8.12 -15.09 -12.77
C GLY A 275 -7.97 -15.81 -11.43
N SER A 276 -7.17 -15.32 -10.50
CA SER A 276 -7.21 -15.74 -9.11
C SER A 276 -8.15 -14.81 -8.35
N TYR A 277 -9.13 -15.41 -7.68
CA TYR A 277 -9.99 -14.73 -6.72
C TYR A 277 -9.36 -14.78 -5.34
#